data_36e4f78ea6e6639b0a32fde564676ff7
#
_entry.id   36e4f78ea6e6639b0a32fde564676ff7
#
_cell.length_a   1.000
_cell.length_b   1.000
_cell.length_c   1.000
_cell.angle_alpha   90.00
_cell.angle_beta   90.00
_cell.angle_gamma   90.00
#
_symmetry.space_group_name_H-M   'P 1'
#
loop_
_entity.id
_entity.type
_entity.pdbx_description
1 polymer ?
#
loop_
_entity_poly.entity_id
_entity_poly.type
_entity_poly.pdbx_seq_one_letter_code
_entity_poly.pdbx_strand_id
1 'polypeptide(L)'
;MASFKRNYLYQVLYEILAIVLPLITAPYISRVMGAENLGIFSYSHSVANLFLMIARLGIVNHGSRSVAACQKDSENLNRVFSEIFSIQAVFGLLVTTVYMVYIALFVKENQFIFFLQSIFVITALFDIGWLFMGLENFKKTVTRNIVVKLVSLFSIFAFVHDRGDLGIYTIISTGSMLLGHLTLWLGLNKVVKFVKPSLLGIWNQLKGCFVMFIPTIAVTIYTVIDKVLLGGLAGETQVGYYDQASKLVAVPLGFITSFGAVMLPRMSAMEAEGTHGNEGIAITKKSLVFMVALATAISFGLASVSETLIPVYYGKEFLACIPILMLISVKLPFMAWANVIRTQCLIPKHRDKEYIISLFVGAAVNVVLNALLIPKFMAMGAAIATFSTEATVCLVQTIFARDVIPFKKPLLHCMGFILIGAIMYAVVYVLSRTLTFGAVLNLCIEIGVGGLLFIILAVAFYCGVVEKCSPKKLIKQLLKK
;
A
#
# COMPACT_ATOMS: atom_id res chain seq x y z
N MET A 1 -8.51 27.48 -9.21
CA MET A 1 -7.49 26.66 -9.89
C MET A 1 -6.11 26.69 -9.25
N ALA A 2 -5.54 27.85 -8.84
CA ALA A 2 -4.22 27.90 -8.18
C ALA A 2 -4.16 27.13 -6.84
N SER A 3 -5.23 27.11 -6.05
CA SER A 3 -5.31 26.35 -4.79
C SER A 3 -5.27 24.83 -5.02
N PHE A 4 -5.98 24.33 -6.02
CA PHE A 4 -6.02 22.89 -6.36
C PHE A 4 -4.65 22.37 -6.82
N LYS A 5 -3.96 23.08 -7.73
CA LYS A 5 -2.60 22.68 -8.19
C LYS A 5 -1.60 22.64 -7.02
N ARG A 6 -1.68 23.61 -6.11
CA ARG A 6 -0.82 23.67 -4.93
C ARG A 6 -1.10 22.54 -3.94
N ASN A 7 -2.37 22.24 -3.68
CA ASN A 7 -2.76 21.14 -2.80
C ASN A 7 -2.33 19.78 -3.37
N TYR A 8 -2.48 19.59 -4.69
CA TYR A 8 -2.00 18.39 -5.39
C TYR A 8 -0.47 18.24 -5.26
N LEU A 9 0.29 19.32 -5.45
CA LEU A 9 1.75 19.29 -5.29
C LEU A 9 2.18 18.90 -3.85
N TYR A 10 1.50 19.42 -2.83
CA TYR A 10 1.75 19.02 -1.44
C TYR A 10 1.48 17.51 -1.23
N GLN A 11 0.39 17.00 -1.78
CA GLN A 11 0.06 15.58 -1.67
C GLN A 11 1.12 14.69 -2.35
N VAL A 12 1.53 15.03 -3.57
CA VAL A 12 2.58 14.30 -4.29
C VAL A 12 3.91 14.32 -3.52
N LEU A 13 4.31 15.50 -3.01
CA LEU A 13 5.53 15.61 -2.21
C LEU A 13 5.47 14.74 -0.95
N TYR A 14 4.33 14.73 -0.27
CA TYR A 14 4.13 13.86 0.89
C TYR A 14 4.22 12.37 0.52
N GLU A 15 3.61 11.94 -0.58
CA GLU A 15 3.67 10.55 -1.03
C GLU A 15 5.08 10.11 -1.37
N ILE A 16 5.85 10.97 -2.05
CA ILE A 16 7.28 10.73 -2.32
C ILE A 16 8.05 10.57 -1.00
N LEU A 17 7.89 11.50 -0.06
CA LEU A 17 8.56 11.42 1.26
C LEU A 17 8.10 10.19 2.05
N ALA A 18 6.83 9.83 1.95
CA ALA A 18 6.28 8.65 2.61
C ALA A 18 6.94 7.34 2.16
N ILE A 19 7.42 7.29 0.92
CA ILE A 19 8.15 6.15 0.35
C ILE A 19 9.65 6.25 0.64
N VAL A 20 10.23 7.43 0.45
CA VAL A 20 11.69 7.63 0.56
C VAL A 20 12.19 7.51 2.00
N LEU A 21 11.47 8.05 2.99
CA LEU A 21 11.93 8.03 4.38
C LEU A 21 12.09 6.60 4.94
N PRO A 22 11.14 5.66 4.77
CA PRO A 22 11.34 4.27 5.15
C PRO A 22 12.51 3.59 4.43
N LEU A 23 12.77 3.95 3.15
CA LEU A 23 13.91 3.42 2.41
C LEU A 23 15.26 3.86 2.99
N ILE A 24 15.34 5.07 3.55
CA ILE A 24 16.55 5.57 4.22
C ILE A 24 16.74 4.88 5.58
N THR A 25 15.65 4.68 6.35
CA THR A 25 15.74 4.08 7.69
C THR A 25 15.92 2.58 7.67
N ALA A 26 15.35 1.89 6.68
CA ALA A 26 15.33 0.43 6.67
C ALA A 26 16.72 -0.23 6.72
N PRO A 27 17.75 0.22 5.97
CA PRO A 27 19.09 -0.35 6.05
C PRO A 27 19.74 -0.19 7.44
N TYR A 28 19.49 0.94 8.09
CA TYR A 28 19.99 1.19 9.43
C TYR A 28 19.31 0.29 10.45
N ILE A 29 17.98 0.36 10.49
CA ILE A 29 17.16 -0.36 11.46
C ILE A 29 17.31 -1.88 11.31
N SER A 30 17.42 -2.40 10.09
CA SER A 30 17.61 -3.84 9.88
C SER A 30 18.92 -4.35 10.48
N ARG A 31 20.00 -3.58 10.36
CA ARG A 31 21.31 -3.96 10.92
C ARG A 31 21.36 -3.81 12.43
N VAL A 32 20.70 -2.79 12.98
CA VAL A 32 20.67 -2.53 14.42
C VAL A 32 19.76 -3.52 15.14
N MET A 33 18.52 -3.69 14.65
CA MET A 33 17.50 -4.50 15.33
C MET A 33 17.56 -5.99 14.99
N GLY A 34 18.03 -6.36 13.80
CA GLY A 34 17.98 -7.72 13.31
C GLY A 34 16.57 -8.19 12.92
N ALA A 35 16.49 -9.41 12.41
CA ALA A 35 15.25 -9.96 11.85
C ALA A 35 14.21 -10.27 12.93
N GLU A 36 14.62 -10.76 14.08
CA GLU A 36 13.75 -11.11 15.19
C GLU A 36 13.01 -9.88 15.74
N ASN A 37 13.73 -8.84 16.15
CA ASN A 37 13.12 -7.63 16.72
C ASN A 37 12.22 -6.90 15.70
N LEU A 38 12.63 -6.84 14.44
CA LEU A 38 11.76 -6.30 13.40
C LEU A 38 10.53 -7.18 13.17
N GLY A 39 10.65 -8.47 13.36
CA GLY A 39 9.55 -9.41 13.34
C GLY A 39 8.56 -9.16 14.48
N ILE A 40 9.06 -9.06 15.73
CA ILE A 40 8.25 -8.73 16.92
C ILE A 40 7.48 -7.41 16.70
N PHE A 41 8.18 -6.37 16.23
CA PHE A 41 7.54 -5.11 15.91
C PHE A 41 6.46 -5.25 14.82
N SER A 42 6.80 -5.90 13.69
CA SER A 42 5.88 -6.03 12.56
C SER A 42 4.66 -6.89 12.88
N TYR A 43 4.84 -7.95 13.67
CA TYR A 43 3.76 -8.80 14.15
C TYR A 43 2.83 -8.04 15.09
N SER A 44 3.37 -7.47 16.17
CA SER A 44 2.59 -6.71 17.16
C SER A 44 1.87 -5.52 16.51
N HIS A 45 2.54 -4.82 15.59
CA HIS A 45 1.95 -3.71 14.82
C HIS A 45 0.81 -4.18 13.90
N SER A 46 0.95 -5.36 13.29
CA SER A 46 -0.08 -5.94 12.42
C SER A 46 -1.32 -6.33 13.20
N VAL A 47 -1.15 -6.94 14.38
CA VAL A 47 -2.26 -7.23 15.31
C VAL A 47 -2.93 -5.92 15.74
N ALA A 48 -2.15 -4.93 16.22
CA ALA A 48 -2.69 -3.62 16.62
C ALA A 48 -3.45 -2.92 15.47
N ASN A 49 -3.00 -3.10 14.21
CA ASN A 49 -3.65 -2.54 13.02
C ASN A 49 -5.04 -3.14 12.76
N LEU A 50 -5.26 -4.42 13.06
CA LEU A 50 -6.60 -5.01 12.99
C LEU A 50 -7.56 -4.35 14.00
N PHE A 51 -7.10 -4.10 15.23
CA PHE A 51 -7.89 -3.38 16.22
C PHE A 51 -8.11 -1.92 15.80
N LEU A 52 -7.08 -1.24 15.29
CA LEU A 52 -7.20 0.13 14.78
C LEU A 52 -8.22 0.25 13.64
N MET A 53 -8.25 -0.72 12.73
CA MET A 53 -9.24 -0.78 11.64
C MET A 53 -10.67 -0.82 12.20
N ILE A 54 -10.91 -1.65 13.22
CA ILE A 54 -12.21 -1.76 13.88
C ILE A 54 -12.54 -0.45 14.62
N ALA A 55 -11.57 0.15 15.33
CA ALA A 55 -11.75 1.41 16.05
C ALA A 55 -12.12 2.57 15.11
N ARG A 56 -11.56 2.59 13.90
CA ARG A 56 -11.86 3.61 12.88
C ARG A 56 -13.21 3.42 12.18
N LEU A 57 -13.77 2.23 12.15
CA LEU A 57 -15.14 1.91 11.67
C LEU A 57 -15.57 2.64 10.37
N GLY A 58 -14.67 2.84 9.42
CA GLY A 58 -14.95 3.58 8.18
C GLY A 58 -15.13 5.10 8.35
N ILE A 59 -14.90 5.65 9.54
CA ILE A 59 -15.06 7.07 9.89
C ILE A 59 -14.25 7.98 8.96
N VAL A 60 -13.04 7.59 8.58
CA VAL A 60 -12.18 8.42 7.72
C VAL A 60 -12.86 8.74 6.40
N ASN A 61 -13.45 7.75 5.75
CA ASN A 61 -14.10 7.91 4.44
C ASN A 61 -15.49 8.56 4.58
N HIS A 62 -16.31 8.11 5.53
CA HIS A 62 -17.63 8.66 5.76
C HIS A 62 -17.55 10.11 6.27
N GLY A 63 -16.70 10.38 7.26
CA GLY A 63 -16.53 11.69 7.86
C GLY A 63 -16.05 12.74 6.87
N SER A 64 -15.03 12.41 6.05
CA SER A 64 -14.57 13.35 5.03
C SER A 64 -15.64 13.70 4.00
N ARG A 65 -16.48 12.72 3.58
CA ARG A 65 -17.63 12.97 2.67
C ARG A 65 -18.72 13.80 3.32
N SER A 66 -19.07 13.49 4.57
CA SER A 66 -20.12 14.21 5.32
C SER A 66 -19.70 15.66 5.59
N VAL A 67 -18.44 15.90 5.94
CA VAL A 67 -17.89 17.26 6.14
C VAL A 67 -17.86 18.04 4.81
N ALA A 68 -17.43 17.41 3.72
CA ALA A 68 -17.43 18.07 2.40
C ALA A 68 -18.83 18.52 1.97
N ALA A 69 -19.87 17.74 2.32
CA ALA A 69 -21.26 18.07 2.00
C ALA A 69 -21.80 19.27 2.78
N CYS A 70 -21.26 19.54 3.99
CA CYS A 70 -21.74 20.63 4.87
C CYS A 70 -20.71 21.73 5.14
N GLN A 71 -19.59 21.79 4.39
CA GLN A 71 -18.48 22.72 4.66
C GLN A 71 -18.86 24.21 4.67
N LYS A 72 -19.94 24.60 3.97
CA LYS A 72 -20.44 25.99 3.90
C LYS A 72 -21.43 26.37 4.99
N ASP A 73 -21.95 25.39 5.71
CA ASP A 73 -22.93 25.55 6.78
C ASP A 73 -22.25 25.22 8.12
N SER A 74 -21.85 26.26 8.86
CA SER A 74 -21.09 26.10 10.10
C SER A 74 -21.90 25.41 11.21
N GLU A 75 -23.20 25.59 11.27
CA GLU A 75 -24.04 24.94 12.29
C GLU A 75 -24.16 23.44 12.03
N ASN A 76 -24.44 23.07 10.79
CA ASN A 76 -24.51 21.69 10.38
C ASN A 76 -23.14 21.00 10.47
N LEU A 77 -22.06 21.70 10.13
CA LEU A 77 -20.68 21.21 10.27
C LEU A 77 -20.36 20.88 11.74
N ASN A 78 -20.72 21.75 12.68
CA ASN A 78 -20.51 21.51 14.12
C ASN A 78 -21.29 20.28 14.60
N ARG A 79 -22.53 20.12 14.12
CA ARG A 79 -23.39 18.97 14.46
C ARG A 79 -22.80 17.67 13.91
N VAL A 80 -22.49 17.63 12.62
CA VAL A 80 -21.92 16.44 11.93
C VAL A 80 -20.58 16.07 12.58
N PHE A 81 -19.72 17.06 12.87
CA PHE A 81 -18.47 16.80 13.58
C PHE A 81 -18.70 16.16 14.95
N SER A 82 -19.60 16.73 15.77
CA SER A 82 -19.86 16.23 17.12
C SER A 82 -20.49 14.83 17.11
N GLU A 83 -21.38 14.54 16.15
CA GLU A 83 -21.99 13.22 15.98
C GLU A 83 -20.96 12.16 15.61
N ILE A 84 -20.13 12.41 14.58
CA ILE A 84 -19.08 11.48 14.12
C ILE A 84 -18.01 11.30 15.19
N PHE A 85 -17.57 12.39 15.83
CA PHE A 85 -16.59 12.31 16.91
C PHE A 85 -17.10 11.51 18.11
N SER A 86 -18.39 11.59 18.43
CA SER A 86 -18.99 10.76 19.50
C SER A 86 -18.90 9.26 19.18
N ILE A 87 -19.14 8.87 17.91
CA ILE A 87 -18.96 7.49 17.46
C ILE A 87 -17.48 7.09 17.61
N GLN A 88 -16.58 7.94 17.13
CA GLN A 88 -15.13 7.73 17.20
C GLN A 88 -14.63 7.54 18.62
N ALA A 89 -15.07 8.39 19.56
CA ALA A 89 -14.69 8.32 20.96
C ALA A 89 -15.15 7.01 21.61
N VAL A 90 -16.41 6.62 21.39
CA VAL A 90 -16.98 5.39 21.95
C VAL A 90 -16.29 4.16 21.37
N PHE A 91 -16.21 4.03 20.05
CA PHE A 91 -15.58 2.87 19.41
C PHE A 91 -14.07 2.82 19.67
N GLY A 92 -13.39 3.96 19.63
CA GLY A 92 -11.97 4.04 19.93
C GLY A 92 -11.66 3.60 21.37
N LEU A 93 -12.45 4.05 22.36
CA LEU A 93 -12.29 3.64 23.77
C LEU A 93 -12.61 2.15 23.94
N LEU A 94 -13.75 1.69 23.40
CA LEU A 94 -14.16 0.29 23.46
C LEU A 94 -13.09 -0.64 22.90
N VAL A 95 -12.62 -0.36 21.67
CA VAL A 95 -11.64 -1.21 20.99
C VAL A 95 -10.27 -1.14 21.69
N THR A 96 -9.86 0.02 22.20
CA THR A 96 -8.62 0.12 22.99
C THR A 96 -8.72 -0.74 24.26
N THR A 97 -9.87 -0.72 24.96
CA THR A 97 -10.10 -1.57 26.12
C THR A 97 -10.06 -3.05 25.75
N VAL A 98 -10.72 -3.44 24.65
CA VAL A 98 -10.70 -4.83 24.16
C VAL A 98 -9.27 -5.24 23.77
N TYR A 99 -8.47 -4.35 23.17
CA TYR A 99 -7.06 -4.60 22.86
C TYR A 99 -6.23 -4.83 24.12
N MET A 100 -6.44 -4.05 25.18
CA MET A 100 -5.77 -4.25 26.48
C MET A 100 -6.14 -5.59 27.12
N VAL A 101 -7.42 -5.97 27.08
CA VAL A 101 -7.87 -7.29 27.53
C VAL A 101 -7.26 -8.40 26.69
N TYR A 102 -7.18 -8.24 25.37
CA TYR A 102 -6.51 -9.19 24.48
C TYR A 102 -5.05 -9.40 24.89
N ILE A 103 -4.29 -8.31 25.14
CA ILE A 103 -2.89 -8.43 25.58
C ILE A 103 -2.81 -9.21 26.90
N ALA A 104 -3.64 -8.89 27.87
CA ALA A 104 -3.61 -9.51 29.19
C ALA A 104 -3.94 -11.03 29.16
N LEU A 105 -4.85 -11.45 28.28
CA LEU A 105 -5.34 -12.82 28.25
C LEU A 105 -4.62 -13.73 27.24
N PHE A 106 -4.19 -13.18 26.10
CA PHE A 106 -3.74 -13.99 24.96
C PHE A 106 -2.28 -13.79 24.61
N VAL A 107 -1.66 -12.65 24.93
CA VAL A 107 -0.25 -12.38 24.62
C VAL A 107 0.62 -12.87 25.76
N LYS A 108 1.44 -13.90 25.51
CA LYS A 108 2.36 -14.48 26.51
C LYS A 108 3.80 -14.00 26.36
N GLU A 109 4.22 -13.79 25.11
CA GLU A 109 5.58 -13.38 24.76
C GLU A 109 5.56 -11.92 24.26
N ASN A 110 6.66 -11.20 24.48
CA ASN A 110 6.81 -9.81 24.02
C ASN A 110 5.66 -8.86 24.45
N GLN A 111 4.98 -9.17 25.57
CA GLN A 111 3.78 -8.45 26.06
C GLN A 111 4.03 -6.94 26.17
N PHE A 112 5.23 -6.55 26.59
CA PHE A 112 5.62 -5.14 26.69
C PHE A 112 5.55 -4.41 25.34
N ILE A 113 5.98 -5.03 24.24
CA ILE A 113 5.92 -4.43 22.91
C ILE A 113 4.46 -4.30 22.45
N PHE A 114 3.63 -5.32 22.68
CA PHE A 114 2.20 -5.22 22.42
C PHE A 114 1.53 -4.11 23.24
N PHE A 115 1.93 -3.95 24.50
CA PHE A 115 1.45 -2.84 25.33
C PHE A 115 1.85 -1.49 24.72
N LEU A 116 3.07 -1.31 24.26
CA LEU A 116 3.49 -0.09 23.57
C LEU A 116 2.71 0.16 22.27
N GLN A 117 2.30 -0.88 21.55
CA GLN A 117 1.44 -0.75 20.38
C GLN A 117 0.01 -0.26 20.72
N SER A 118 -0.40 -0.25 21.98
CA SER A 118 -1.67 0.39 22.38
C SER A 118 -1.68 1.87 22.06
N ILE A 119 -0.53 2.54 22.08
CA ILE A 119 -0.38 3.94 21.64
C ILE A 119 -0.89 4.09 20.19
N PHE A 120 -0.58 3.11 19.33
CA PHE A 120 -1.06 3.10 17.95
C PHE A 120 -2.57 2.91 17.86
N VAL A 121 -3.17 2.02 18.66
CA VAL A 121 -4.63 1.83 18.71
C VAL A 121 -5.32 3.08 19.23
N ILE A 122 -4.77 3.71 20.27
CA ILE A 122 -5.26 4.96 20.85
C ILE A 122 -5.29 6.11 19.82
N THR A 123 -4.47 6.07 18.78
CA THR A 123 -4.53 7.09 17.70
C THR A 123 -5.91 7.21 17.08
N ALA A 124 -6.72 6.14 17.08
CA ALA A 124 -8.10 6.20 16.60
C ALA A 124 -8.95 7.24 17.32
N LEU A 125 -8.73 7.44 18.61
CA LEU A 125 -9.47 8.43 19.43
C LEU A 125 -9.18 9.88 19.00
N PHE A 126 -7.96 10.14 18.53
CA PHE A 126 -7.46 11.49 18.24
C PHE A 126 -7.37 11.81 16.75
N ASP A 127 -7.70 10.85 15.86
CA ASP A 127 -7.61 11.02 14.40
C ASP A 127 -8.79 11.84 13.87
N ILE A 128 -8.66 13.16 13.92
CA ILE A 128 -9.61 14.10 13.28
C ILE A 128 -9.16 14.53 11.88
N GLY A 129 -8.27 13.74 11.26
CA GLY A 129 -7.77 14.00 9.90
C GLY A 129 -8.88 14.08 8.85
N TRP A 130 -9.95 13.29 9.02
CA TRP A 130 -11.12 13.28 8.15
C TRP A 130 -11.84 14.64 8.07
N LEU A 131 -11.83 15.43 9.15
CA LEU A 131 -12.38 16.80 9.15
C LEU A 131 -11.61 17.70 8.17
N PHE A 132 -10.27 17.70 8.28
CA PHE A 132 -9.43 18.55 7.44
C PHE A 132 -9.38 18.08 5.97
N MET A 133 -9.53 16.78 5.72
CA MET A 133 -9.69 16.22 4.38
C MET A 133 -11.01 16.68 3.76
N GLY A 134 -12.13 16.63 4.50
CA GLY A 134 -13.43 17.10 4.04
C GLY A 134 -13.49 18.61 3.80
N LEU A 135 -12.71 19.39 4.56
CA LEU A 135 -12.55 20.85 4.36
C LEU A 135 -11.51 21.22 3.30
N GLU A 136 -10.94 20.23 2.60
CA GLU A 136 -9.88 20.43 1.58
C GLU A 136 -8.63 21.16 2.10
N ASN A 137 -8.39 21.14 3.41
CA ASN A 137 -7.24 21.78 4.04
C ASN A 137 -6.02 20.83 4.07
N PHE A 138 -5.57 20.43 2.88
CA PHE A 138 -4.45 19.49 2.71
C PHE A 138 -3.12 20.05 3.22
N LYS A 139 -2.93 21.38 3.19
CA LYS A 139 -1.68 22.01 3.68
C LYS A 139 -1.43 21.62 5.15
N LYS A 140 -2.45 21.71 6.01
CA LYS A 140 -2.30 21.43 7.44
C LYS A 140 -1.94 19.97 7.69
N THR A 141 -2.63 19.03 7.01
CA THR A 141 -2.41 17.59 7.18
C THR A 141 -1.06 17.14 6.59
N VAL A 142 -0.70 17.64 5.42
CA VAL A 142 0.55 17.28 4.75
C VAL A 142 1.78 17.83 5.49
N THR A 143 1.77 19.12 5.87
CA THR A 143 2.89 19.71 6.63
C THR A 143 3.12 18.98 7.94
N ARG A 144 2.04 18.70 8.70
CA ARG A 144 2.12 17.87 9.90
C ARG A 144 2.76 16.52 9.64
N ASN A 145 2.26 15.79 8.63
CA ASN A 145 2.75 14.45 8.33
C ASN A 145 4.24 14.45 7.98
N ILE A 146 4.72 15.46 7.23
CA ILE A 146 6.13 15.63 6.89
C ILE A 146 6.95 15.87 8.17
N VAL A 147 6.54 16.81 9.01
CA VAL A 147 7.25 17.14 10.26
C VAL A 147 7.34 15.92 11.17
N VAL A 148 6.21 15.23 11.39
CA VAL A 148 6.17 14.02 12.24
C VAL A 148 7.10 12.93 11.72
N LYS A 149 7.11 12.69 10.40
CA LYS A 149 8.00 11.70 9.79
C LYS A 149 9.48 12.07 9.92
N LEU A 150 9.82 13.35 9.73
CA LEU A 150 11.21 13.81 9.91
C LEU A 150 11.64 13.71 11.37
N VAL A 151 10.79 14.12 12.31
CA VAL A 151 11.08 13.98 13.75
C VAL A 151 11.28 12.50 14.10
N SER A 152 10.40 11.61 13.63
CA SER A 152 10.55 10.16 13.82
C SER A 152 11.87 9.64 13.24
N LEU A 153 12.23 10.06 12.02
CA LEU A 153 13.49 9.68 11.37
C LEU A 153 14.70 10.07 12.24
N PHE A 154 14.78 11.35 12.62
CA PHE A 154 15.91 11.83 13.44
C PHE A 154 15.93 11.17 14.82
N SER A 155 14.77 10.95 15.45
CA SER A 155 14.68 10.26 16.73
C SER A 155 15.17 8.81 16.65
N ILE A 156 14.87 8.10 15.56
CA ILE A 156 15.35 6.75 15.35
C ILE A 156 16.89 6.72 15.31
N PHE A 157 17.50 7.60 14.53
CA PHE A 157 18.99 7.67 14.46
C PHE A 157 19.64 8.13 15.77
N ALA A 158 18.92 8.95 16.57
CA ALA A 158 19.46 9.49 17.81
C ALA A 158 19.32 8.56 19.02
N PHE A 159 18.34 7.65 19.03
CA PHE A 159 18.00 6.89 20.23
C PHE A 159 17.96 5.37 20.04
N VAL A 160 18.11 4.87 18.81
CA VAL A 160 18.02 3.43 18.52
C VAL A 160 19.37 2.97 18.02
N HIS A 161 20.15 2.28 18.88
CA HIS A 161 21.56 1.92 18.60
C HIS A 161 21.85 0.43 18.71
N ASP A 162 21.02 -0.33 19.42
CA ASP A 162 21.20 -1.75 19.61
C ASP A 162 19.88 -2.53 19.63
N ARG A 163 19.97 -3.86 19.78
CA ARG A 163 18.80 -4.76 19.79
C ARG A 163 17.89 -4.56 21.01
N GLY A 164 18.42 -4.04 22.13
CA GLY A 164 17.66 -3.74 23.34
C GLY A 164 16.70 -2.57 23.18
N ASP A 165 16.92 -1.72 22.17
CA ASP A 165 16.14 -0.49 21.94
C ASP A 165 14.79 -0.74 21.21
N LEU A 166 14.32 -1.99 21.10
CA LEU A 166 13.04 -2.31 20.46
C LEU A 166 11.87 -1.53 21.06
N GLY A 167 11.85 -1.37 22.40
CA GLY A 167 10.86 -0.55 23.08
C GLY A 167 10.91 0.92 22.65
N ILE A 168 12.12 1.49 22.57
CA ILE A 168 12.36 2.86 22.13
C ILE A 168 11.90 3.04 20.68
N TYR A 169 12.29 2.11 19.80
CA TYR A 169 11.85 2.11 18.40
C TYR A 169 10.32 2.07 18.28
N THR A 170 9.66 1.24 19.10
CA THR A 170 8.20 1.13 19.12
C THR A 170 7.55 2.43 19.59
N ILE A 171 8.07 3.05 20.67
CA ILE A 171 7.56 4.34 21.18
C ILE A 171 7.74 5.45 20.14
N ILE A 172 8.91 5.55 19.49
CA ILE A 172 9.14 6.55 18.45
C ILE A 172 8.16 6.36 17.29
N SER A 173 7.98 5.13 16.84
CA SER A 173 7.12 4.81 15.69
C SER A 173 5.65 5.10 15.98
N THR A 174 5.11 4.61 17.11
CA THR A 174 3.69 4.78 17.47
C THR A 174 3.41 6.15 18.07
N GLY A 175 4.29 6.65 18.92
CA GLY A 175 4.18 7.95 19.58
C GLY A 175 4.25 9.12 18.59
N SER A 176 5.10 9.04 17.57
CA SER A 176 5.12 10.04 16.51
C SER A 176 3.79 10.15 15.77
N MET A 177 3.10 9.02 15.52
CA MET A 177 1.77 9.01 14.93
C MET A 177 0.74 9.67 15.85
N LEU A 178 0.75 9.34 17.14
CA LEU A 178 -0.15 9.95 18.13
C LEU A 178 0.10 11.45 18.22
N LEU A 179 1.34 11.88 18.37
CA LEU A 179 1.71 13.31 18.37
C LEU A 179 1.23 14.01 17.10
N GLY A 180 1.37 13.35 15.95
CA GLY A 180 0.84 13.84 14.69
C GLY A 180 -0.66 14.09 14.73
N HIS A 181 -1.46 13.16 15.26
CA HIS A 181 -2.90 13.36 15.40
C HIS A 181 -3.24 14.48 16.42
N LEU A 182 -2.53 14.54 17.54
CA LEU A 182 -2.73 15.58 18.56
C LEU A 182 -2.46 16.99 18.02
N THR A 183 -1.52 17.18 17.11
CA THR A 183 -1.27 18.51 16.51
C THR A 183 -2.45 19.04 15.69
N LEU A 184 -3.35 18.17 15.19
CA LEU A 184 -4.56 18.61 14.49
C LEU A 184 -5.58 19.27 15.41
N TRP A 185 -5.53 18.94 16.68
CA TRP A 185 -6.41 19.56 17.71
C TRP A 185 -6.03 21.00 18.01
N LEU A 186 -4.77 21.38 17.70
CA LEU A 186 -4.33 22.77 17.85
C LEU A 186 -5.13 23.68 16.90
N GLY A 187 -5.91 24.57 17.49
CA GLY A 187 -6.78 25.49 16.76
C GLY A 187 -8.05 24.86 16.18
N LEU A 188 -8.47 23.67 16.65
CA LEU A 188 -9.73 23.05 16.26
C LEU A 188 -10.93 23.98 16.51
N ASN A 189 -10.93 24.71 17.64
CA ASN A 189 -11.99 25.66 18.01
C ASN A 189 -12.22 26.80 17.01
N LYS A 190 -11.24 27.08 16.12
CA LYS A 190 -11.37 28.03 15.04
C LYS A 190 -12.10 27.46 13.81
N VAL A 191 -12.26 26.14 13.77
CA VAL A 191 -12.83 25.42 12.62
C VAL A 191 -14.21 24.88 12.96
N VAL A 192 -14.35 24.22 14.10
CA VAL A 192 -15.61 23.63 14.58
C VAL A 192 -15.77 23.85 16.10
N LYS A 193 -17.00 23.86 16.54
CA LYS A 193 -17.36 23.87 17.96
C LYS A 193 -18.07 22.57 18.32
N PHE A 194 -17.79 22.05 19.50
CA PHE A 194 -18.53 20.92 20.04
C PHE A 194 -19.94 21.36 20.38
N VAL A 195 -20.92 20.66 19.84
CA VAL A 195 -22.34 20.83 20.15
C VAL A 195 -22.91 19.51 20.65
N LYS A 196 -24.00 19.55 21.41
CA LYS A 196 -24.67 18.33 21.91
C LYS A 196 -25.17 17.52 20.72
N PRO A 197 -24.66 16.30 20.49
CA PRO A 197 -25.09 15.46 19.36
C PRO A 197 -26.50 14.91 19.63
N SER A 198 -27.28 14.69 18.57
CA SER A 198 -28.55 13.99 18.66
C SER A 198 -28.36 12.48 18.52
N LEU A 199 -29.11 11.68 19.29
CA LEU A 199 -29.04 10.21 19.17
C LEU A 199 -29.43 9.74 17.78
N LEU A 200 -30.42 10.36 17.15
CA LEU A 200 -30.82 10.05 15.78
C LEU A 200 -29.72 10.41 14.78
N GLY A 201 -29.05 11.55 14.99
CA GLY A 201 -27.90 11.96 14.16
C GLY A 201 -26.73 10.96 14.28
N ILE A 202 -26.37 10.60 15.53
CA ILE A 202 -25.33 9.56 15.76
C ILE A 202 -25.68 8.28 15.02
N TRP A 203 -26.93 7.80 15.10
CA TRP A 203 -27.37 6.57 14.44
C TRP A 203 -27.28 6.66 12.92
N ASN A 204 -27.63 7.79 12.32
CA ASN A 204 -27.54 8.01 10.90
C ASN A 204 -26.07 8.05 10.42
N GLN A 205 -25.18 8.73 11.17
CA GLN A 205 -23.74 8.73 10.87
C GLN A 205 -23.14 7.32 11.01
N LEU A 206 -23.55 6.58 12.03
CA LEU A 206 -23.09 5.21 12.29
C LEU A 206 -23.41 4.27 11.10
N LYS A 207 -24.63 4.34 10.56
CA LYS A 207 -24.99 3.58 9.34
C LYS A 207 -24.08 3.92 8.18
N GLY A 208 -23.78 5.19 7.96
CA GLY A 208 -22.85 5.63 6.92
C GLY A 208 -21.43 5.13 7.13
N CYS A 209 -20.95 5.11 8.38
CA CYS A 209 -19.65 4.55 8.74
C CYS A 209 -19.59 3.04 8.44
N PHE A 210 -20.61 2.26 8.78
CA PHE A 210 -20.65 0.82 8.49
C PHE A 210 -20.61 0.54 6.99
N VAL A 211 -21.33 1.29 6.16
CA VAL A 211 -21.29 1.13 4.70
C VAL A 211 -19.88 1.34 4.15
N MET A 212 -19.15 2.35 4.65
CA MET A 212 -17.77 2.63 4.25
C MET A 212 -16.74 1.69 4.91
N PHE A 213 -17.13 0.97 5.95
CA PHE A 213 -16.27 0.00 6.63
C PHE A 213 -16.12 -1.31 5.84
N ILE A 214 -17.15 -1.77 5.14
CA ILE A 214 -17.15 -3.06 4.44
C ILE A 214 -15.98 -3.19 3.44
N PRO A 215 -15.74 -2.24 2.51
CA PRO A 215 -14.58 -2.31 1.63
C PRO A 215 -13.25 -2.26 2.39
N THR A 216 -13.19 -1.49 3.49
CA THR A 216 -11.98 -1.35 4.32
C THR A 216 -11.61 -2.67 4.99
N ILE A 217 -12.60 -3.44 5.49
CA ILE A 217 -12.37 -4.78 6.05
C ILE A 217 -11.68 -5.67 5.01
N ALA A 218 -12.26 -5.77 3.80
CA ALA A 218 -11.73 -6.65 2.76
C ALA A 218 -10.27 -6.33 2.43
N VAL A 219 -9.94 -5.04 2.26
CA VAL A 219 -8.57 -4.60 1.96
C VAL A 219 -7.63 -4.88 3.13
N THR A 220 -8.03 -4.56 4.37
CA THR A 220 -7.16 -4.75 5.54
C THR A 220 -6.91 -6.22 5.83
N ILE A 221 -7.95 -7.07 5.72
CA ILE A 221 -7.77 -8.51 5.91
C ILE A 221 -6.68 -9.01 4.96
N TYR A 222 -6.82 -8.79 3.67
CA TYR A 222 -5.88 -9.37 2.73
C TYR A 222 -4.48 -8.72 2.74
N THR A 223 -4.31 -7.53 3.33
CA THR A 223 -3.00 -6.86 3.42
C THR A 223 -2.26 -7.07 4.74
N VAL A 224 -2.97 -7.43 5.81
CA VAL A 224 -2.42 -7.52 7.16
C VAL A 224 -2.45 -8.93 7.71
N ILE A 225 -3.42 -9.74 7.30
CA ILE A 225 -3.64 -11.08 7.86
C ILE A 225 -2.46 -12.02 7.63
N ASP A 226 -1.71 -11.85 6.53
CA ASP A 226 -0.50 -12.64 6.24
C ASP A 226 0.48 -12.60 7.41
N LYS A 227 0.76 -11.39 7.94
CA LYS A 227 1.70 -11.18 9.04
C LYS A 227 1.16 -11.70 10.37
N VAL A 228 -0.14 -11.55 10.58
CA VAL A 228 -0.80 -12.04 11.81
C VAL A 228 -0.80 -13.56 11.85
N LEU A 229 -1.18 -14.22 10.75
CA LEU A 229 -1.14 -15.68 10.67
C LEU A 229 0.30 -16.20 10.70
N LEU A 230 1.22 -15.52 10.03
CA LEU A 230 2.63 -15.92 10.01
C LEU A 230 3.24 -15.83 11.41
N GLY A 231 3.00 -14.75 12.16
CA GLY A 231 3.51 -14.60 13.52
C GLY A 231 2.93 -15.65 14.47
N GLY A 232 1.62 -15.92 14.37
CA GLY A 232 0.97 -16.92 15.22
C GLY A 232 1.30 -18.36 14.89
N LEU A 233 1.64 -18.70 13.63
CA LEU A 233 1.86 -20.08 13.18
C LEU A 233 3.33 -20.46 12.98
N ALA A 234 4.21 -19.49 12.68
CA ALA A 234 5.62 -19.74 12.33
C ALA A 234 6.62 -18.85 13.09
N GLY A 235 6.12 -17.97 13.95
CA GLY A 235 6.95 -17.11 14.82
C GLY A 235 7.35 -15.77 14.19
N GLU A 236 7.81 -14.89 15.06
CA GLU A 236 8.01 -13.46 14.77
C GLU A 236 9.17 -13.22 13.80
N THR A 237 10.26 -13.98 13.88
CA THR A 237 11.39 -13.87 12.94
C THR A 237 10.96 -14.06 11.49
N GLN A 238 10.02 -14.99 11.24
CA GLN A 238 9.47 -15.22 9.90
C GLN A 238 8.67 -14.01 9.40
N VAL A 239 7.97 -13.34 10.32
CA VAL A 239 7.29 -12.05 9.99
C VAL A 239 8.33 -10.99 9.63
N GLY A 240 9.47 -10.94 10.32
CA GLY A 240 10.57 -10.04 10.01
C GLY A 240 11.06 -10.21 8.56
N TYR A 241 11.32 -11.43 8.15
CA TYR A 241 11.75 -11.73 6.76
C TYR A 241 10.68 -11.35 5.74
N TYR A 242 9.44 -11.74 5.97
CA TYR A 242 8.32 -11.44 5.08
C TYR A 242 8.04 -9.94 4.96
N ASP A 243 8.06 -9.22 6.08
CA ASP A 243 7.78 -7.78 6.12
C ASP A 243 8.88 -6.97 5.41
N GLN A 244 10.16 -7.30 5.63
CA GLN A 244 11.25 -6.60 4.94
C GLN A 244 11.23 -6.86 3.42
N ALA A 245 10.98 -8.09 2.98
CA ALA A 245 10.78 -8.38 1.56
C ALA A 245 9.59 -7.61 0.98
N SER A 246 8.46 -7.57 1.71
CA SER A 246 7.24 -6.85 1.30
C SER A 246 7.46 -5.34 1.19
N LYS A 247 8.27 -4.72 2.05
CA LYS A 247 8.61 -3.29 2.00
C LYS A 247 9.33 -2.90 0.71
N LEU A 248 10.24 -3.74 0.21
CA LEU A 248 10.90 -3.48 -1.07
C LEU A 248 9.93 -3.50 -2.25
N VAL A 249 8.95 -4.39 -2.23
CA VAL A 249 7.91 -4.48 -3.28
C VAL A 249 6.87 -3.35 -3.16
N ALA A 250 6.66 -2.81 -1.97
CA ALA A 250 5.71 -1.70 -1.75
C ALA A 250 6.12 -0.41 -2.47
N VAL A 251 7.43 -0.18 -2.69
CA VAL A 251 7.95 1.01 -3.40
C VAL A 251 7.45 1.08 -4.84
N PRO A 252 7.72 0.08 -5.70
CA PRO A 252 7.19 0.10 -7.06
C PRO A 252 5.66 0.00 -7.13
N LEU A 253 5.03 -0.62 -6.15
CA LEU A 253 3.57 -0.65 -6.06
C LEU A 253 2.97 0.75 -5.95
N GLY A 254 3.66 1.68 -5.28
CA GLY A 254 3.26 3.08 -5.21
C GLY A 254 3.12 3.73 -6.59
N PHE A 255 4.01 3.44 -7.54
CA PHE A 255 3.90 3.93 -8.93
C PHE A 255 2.70 3.35 -9.66
N ILE A 256 2.44 2.04 -9.48
CA ILE A 256 1.29 1.35 -10.08
C ILE A 256 -0.04 1.97 -9.59
N THR A 257 -0.16 2.18 -8.28
CA THR A 257 -1.37 2.75 -7.68
C THR A 257 -1.58 4.21 -8.04
N SER A 258 -0.50 5.01 -8.11
CA SER A 258 -0.56 6.41 -8.53
C SER A 258 -1.05 6.57 -9.97
N PHE A 259 -0.63 5.68 -10.89
CA PHE A 259 -1.16 5.67 -12.25
C PHE A 259 -2.68 5.47 -12.27
N GLY A 260 -3.18 4.51 -11.49
CA GLY A 260 -4.62 4.28 -11.34
C GLY A 260 -5.36 5.50 -10.79
N ALA A 261 -4.80 6.16 -9.78
CA ALA A 261 -5.40 7.37 -9.18
C ALA A 261 -5.52 8.55 -10.17
N VAL A 262 -4.54 8.70 -11.09
CA VAL A 262 -4.58 9.72 -12.15
C VAL A 262 -5.59 9.36 -13.25
N MET A 263 -5.68 8.08 -13.61
CA MET A 263 -6.55 7.63 -14.69
C MET A 263 -8.03 7.57 -14.31
N LEU A 264 -8.34 7.29 -13.05
CA LEU A 264 -9.72 7.11 -12.58
C LEU A 264 -10.62 8.33 -12.86
N PRO A 265 -10.29 9.58 -12.49
CA PRO A 265 -11.14 10.72 -12.80
C PRO A 265 -11.36 10.93 -14.29
N ARG A 266 -10.32 10.71 -15.11
CA ARG A 266 -10.39 10.83 -16.57
C ARG A 266 -11.37 9.82 -17.16
N MET A 267 -11.27 8.55 -16.74
CA MET A 267 -12.14 7.49 -17.24
C MET A 267 -13.59 7.66 -16.78
N SER A 268 -13.78 8.16 -15.54
CA SER A 268 -15.11 8.49 -15.01
C SER A 268 -15.76 9.67 -15.77
N ALA A 269 -14.99 10.68 -16.15
CA ALA A 269 -15.48 11.77 -16.98
C ALA A 269 -15.90 11.28 -18.38
N MET A 270 -15.08 10.44 -19.02
CA MET A 270 -15.39 9.83 -20.32
C MET A 270 -16.64 8.95 -20.27
N GLU A 271 -16.87 8.23 -19.17
CA GLU A 271 -18.10 7.44 -19.00
C GLU A 271 -19.32 8.36 -18.88
N ALA A 272 -19.23 9.42 -18.08
CA ALA A 272 -20.31 10.41 -17.92
C ALA A 272 -20.66 11.14 -19.22
N GLU A 273 -19.67 11.38 -20.09
CA GLU A 273 -19.84 11.99 -21.42
C GLU A 273 -20.30 10.99 -22.50
N GLY A 274 -20.41 9.70 -22.17
CA GLY A 274 -20.74 8.63 -23.13
C GLY A 274 -19.63 8.31 -24.13
N THR A 275 -18.42 8.83 -23.95
CA THR A 275 -17.26 8.66 -24.85
C THR A 275 -16.37 7.47 -24.44
N HIS A 276 -16.67 6.82 -23.32
CA HIS A 276 -15.90 5.67 -22.81
C HIS A 276 -15.94 4.43 -23.73
N GLY A 277 -16.86 4.33 -24.66
CA GLY A 277 -17.04 3.22 -25.62
C GLY A 277 -15.72 2.78 -26.27
N ASN A 278 -15.56 3.06 -27.58
CA ASN A 278 -14.36 2.61 -28.31
C ASN A 278 -13.07 3.30 -27.87
N GLU A 279 -13.12 4.60 -27.54
CA GLU A 279 -11.94 5.38 -27.16
C GLU A 279 -11.45 4.96 -25.75
N GLY A 280 -12.34 4.86 -24.77
CA GLY A 280 -11.99 4.42 -23.43
C GLY A 280 -11.42 2.99 -23.40
N ILE A 281 -12.01 2.08 -24.19
CA ILE A 281 -11.49 0.72 -24.36
C ILE A 281 -10.09 0.72 -24.99
N ALA A 282 -9.83 1.58 -25.97
CA ALA A 282 -8.51 1.70 -26.58
C ALA A 282 -7.47 2.23 -25.60
N ILE A 283 -7.81 3.23 -24.78
CA ILE A 283 -6.94 3.75 -23.71
C ILE A 283 -6.66 2.65 -22.69
N THR A 284 -7.69 1.94 -22.19
CA THR A 284 -7.53 0.86 -21.22
C THR A 284 -6.62 -0.25 -21.73
N LYS A 285 -6.75 -0.68 -22.98
CA LYS A 285 -5.84 -1.68 -23.58
C LYS A 285 -4.39 -1.21 -23.62
N LYS A 286 -4.15 0.05 -23.99
CA LYS A 286 -2.79 0.64 -23.96
C LYS A 286 -2.25 0.74 -22.56
N SER A 287 -3.08 1.17 -21.60
CA SER A 287 -2.72 1.21 -20.19
C SER A 287 -2.37 -0.17 -19.63
N LEU A 288 -3.13 -1.21 -19.97
CA LEU A 288 -2.83 -2.60 -19.57
C LEU A 288 -1.44 -3.02 -20.03
N VAL A 289 -1.16 -2.86 -21.34
CA VAL A 289 0.13 -3.27 -21.92
C VAL A 289 1.28 -2.48 -21.29
N PHE A 290 1.13 -1.16 -21.15
CA PHE A 290 2.16 -0.29 -20.58
C PHE A 290 2.44 -0.61 -19.11
N MET A 291 1.37 -0.70 -18.28
CA MET A 291 1.53 -0.92 -16.85
C MET A 291 2.05 -2.32 -16.52
N VAL A 292 1.61 -3.34 -17.27
CA VAL A 292 2.14 -4.70 -17.09
C VAL A 292 3.59 -4.78 -17.58
N ALA A 293 3.96 -4.12 -18.66
CA ALA A 293 5.36 -4.06 -19.10
C ALA A 293 6.26 -3.43 -18.04
N LEU A 294 5.85 -2.28 -17.48
CA LEU A 294 6.57 -1.61 -16.40
C LEU A 294 6.67 -2.49 -15.15
N ALA A 295 5.54 -3.07 -14.72
CA ALA A 295 5.50 -3.94 -13.55
C ALA A 295 6.34 -5.22 -13.74
N THR A 296 6.41 -5.74 -14.96
CA THR A 296 7.27 -6.89 -15.32
C THR A 296 8.75 -6.52 -15.23
N ALA A 297 9.15 -5.37 -15.77
CA ALA A 297 10.52 -4.87 -15.64
C ALA A 297 10.96 -4.81 -14.17
N ILE A 298 10.12 -4.23 -13.31
CA ILE A 298 10.41 -4.08 -11.90
C ILE A 298 10.39 -5.44 -11.17
N SER A 299 9.42 -6.28 -11.48
CA SER A 299 9.25 -7.62 -10.87
C SER A 299 10.48 -8.49 -11.11
N PHE A 300 10.83 -8.69 -12.37
CA PHE A 300 12.00 -9.50 -12.73
C PHE A 300 13.31 -8.81 -12.38
N GLY A 301 13.34 -7.46 -12.40
CA GLY A 301 14.47 -6.68 -11.92
C GLY A 301 14.74 -6.92 -10.44
N LEU A 302 13.75 -6.77 -9.57
CA LEU A 302 13.89 -7.06 -8.14
C LEU A 302 14.27 -8.51 -7.86
N ALA A 303 13.66 -9.44 -8.59
CA ALA A 303 13.98 -10.86 -8.45
C ALA A 303 15.43 -11.16 -8.84
N SER A 304 15.93 -10.59 -9.94
CA SER A 304 17.27 -10.85 -10.45
C SER A 304 18.39 -10.29 -9.57
N VAL A 305 18.18 -9.12 -8.97
CA VAL A 305 19.19 -8.48 -8.11
C VAL A 305 19.06 -8.86 -6.63
N SER A 306 18.08 -9.68 -6.25
CA SER A 306 17.76 -9.95 -4.84
C SER A 306 18.93 -10.55 -4.05
N GLU A 307 19.74 -11.43 -4.67
CA GLU A 307 20.91 -12.04 -4.04
C GLU A 307 21.98 -11.00 -3.67
N THR A 308 22.15 -9.96 -4.46
CA THR A 308 23.09 -8.86 -4.21
C THR A 308 22.45 -7.76 -3.37
N LEU A 309 21.18 -7.44 -3.64
CA LEU A 309 20.44 -6.35 -2.98
C LEU A 309 20.24 -6.61 -1.48
N ILE A 310 19.76 -7.80 -1.10
CA ILE A 310 19.39 -8.08 0.30
C ILE A 310 20.59 -7.93 1.26
N PRO A 311 21.75 -8.56 1.04
CA PRO A 311 22.88 -8.41 1.96
C PRO A 311 23.47 -6.99 1.95
N VAL A 312 23.42 -6.27 0.83
CA VAL A 312 23.87 -4.87 0.74
C VAL A 312 22.93 -3.95 1.49
N TYR A 313 21.62 -4.15 1.36
CA TYR A 313 20.62 -3.24 1.88
C TYR A 313 20.25 -3.53 3.35
N TYR A 314 19.92 -4.79 3.67
CA TYR A 314 19.49 -5.18 5.03
C TYR A 314 20.58 -5.82 5.87
N GLY A 315 21.61 -6.39 5.24
CA GLY A 315 22.65 -7.17 5.92
C GLY A 315 22.46 -8.69 5.78
N LYS A 316 23.50 -9.43 6.20
CA LYS A 316 23.56 -10.90 6.01
C LYS A 316 22.51 -11.69 6.82
N GLU A 317 21.99 -11.14 7.89
CA GLU A 317 20.95 -11.78 8.71
C GLU A 317 19.64 -11.96 7.94
N PHE A 318 19.42 -11.17 6.87
CA PHE A 318 18.20 -11.17 6.05
C PHE A 318 18.31 -12.03 4.79
N LEU A 319 19.27 -12.92 4.65
CA LEU A 319 19.41 -13.77 3.46
C LEU A 319 18.15 -14.62 3.19
N ALA A 320 17.41 -15.01 4.24
CA ALA A 320 16.13 -15.69 4.10
C ALA A 320 15.04 -14.85 3.37
N CYS A 321 15.21 -13.52 3.27
CA CYS A 321 14.33 -12.66 2.49
C CYS A 321 14.48 -12.84 0.97
N ILE A 322 15.61 -13.40 0.48
CA ILE A 322 15.90 -13.51 -0.95
C ILE A 322 14.79 -14.28 -1.69
N PRO A 323 14.52 -15.56 -1.37
CA PRO A 323 13.48 -16.32 -2.06
C PRO A 323 12.09 -15.70 -1.85
N ILE A 324 11.83 -15.10 -0.70
CA ILE A 324 10.56 -14.42 -0.40
C ILE A 324 10.39 -13.20 -1.34
N LEU A 325 11.44 -12.36 -1.47
CA LEU A 325 11.42 -11.20 -2.37
C LEU A 325 11.23 -11.61 -3.83
N MET A 326 11.97 -12.64 -4.29
CA MET A 326 11.81 -13.18 -5.63
C MET A 326 10.34 -13.54 -5.91
N LEU A 327 9.70 -14.28 -5.02
CA LEU A 327 8.33 -14.73 -5.21
C LEU A 327 7.31 -13.59 -5.10
N ILE A 328 7.42 -12.76 -4.05
CA ILE A 328 6.47 -11.65 -3.86
C ILE A 328 6.56 -10.63 -4.99
N SER A 329 7.73 -10.41 -5.58
CA SER A 329 7.87 -9.47 -6.70
C SER A 329 7.04 -9.89 -7.92
N VAL A 330 6.85 -11.19 -8.15
CA VAL A 330 6.06 -11.72 -9.28
C VAL A 330 4.58 -11.31 -9.22
N LYS A 331 4.06 -10.89 -8.07
CA LYS A 331 2.69 -10.38 -7.96
C LYS A 331 2.48 -9.04 -8.68
N LEU A 332 3.54 -8.23 -8.89
CA LEU A 332 3.42 -6.87 -9.44
C LEU A 332 2.72 -6.78 -10.80
N PRO A 333 3.00 -7.64 -11.79
CA PRO A 333 2.25 -7.63 -13.05
C PRO A 333 0.76 -7.90 -12.88
N PHE A 334 0.36 -8.79 -11.96
CA PHE A 334 -1.05 -9.08 -11.66
C PHE A 334 -1.72 -7.89 -11.00
N MET A 335 -1.05 -7.26 -10.03
CA MET A 335 -1.54 -6.04 -9.39
C MET A 335 -1.67 -4.88 -10.38
N ALA A 336 -0.73 -4.72 -11.31
CA ALA A 336 -0.79 -3.69 -12.34
C ALA A 336 -1.99 -3.92 -13.29
N TRP A 337 -2.21 -5.16 -13.72
CA TRP A 337 -3.35 -5.53 -14.53
C TRP A 337 -4.68 -5.27 -13.80
N ALA A 338 -4.83 -5.76 -12.57
CA ALA A 338 -6.01 -5.56 -11.74
C ALA A 338 -6.27 -4.07 -11.45
N ASN A 339 -5.21 -3.28 -11.17
CA ASN A 339 -5.33 -1.84 -10.94
C ASN A 339 -5.93 -1.10 -12.15
N VAL A 340 -5.48 -1.43 -13.37
CA VAL A 340 -6.00 -0.83 -14.60
C VAL A 340 -7.47 -1.21 -14.81
N ILE A 341 -7.83 -2.49 -14.64
CA ILE A 341 -9.23 -2.92 -14.77
C ILE A 341 -10.13 -2.20 -13.76
N ARG A 342 -9.71 -2.15 -12.50
CA ARG A 342 -10.44 -1.49 -11.43
C ARG A 342 -10.68 -0.02 -11.74
N THR A 343 -9.63 0.74 -12.07
CA THR A 343 -9.66 2.20 -12.16
C THR A 343 -10.15 2.72 -13.52
N GLN A 344 -10.08 1.89 -14.56
CA GLN A 344 -10.46 2.30 -15.91
C GLN A 344 -11.71 1.58 -16.47
N CYS A 345 -12.21 0.57 -15.75
CA CYS A 345 -13.41 -0.16 -16.20
C CYS A 345 -14.42 -0.32 -15.07
N LEU A 346 -14.10 -0.99 -13.96
CA LEU A 346 -15.11 -1.35 -12.95
C LEU A 346 -15.68 -0.12 -12.23
N ILE A 347 -14.84 0.73 -11.64
CA ILE A 347 -15.28 1.90 -10.87
C ILE A 347 -15.95 2.94 -11.78
N PRO A 348 -15.40 3.35 -12.94
CA PRO A 348 -16.07 4.30 -13.82
C PRO A 348 -17.46 3.83 -14.27
N LYS A 349 -17.66 2.54 -14.49
CA LYS A 349 -18.94 1.93 -14.90
C LYS A 349 -19.87 1.59 -13.73
N HIS A 350 -19.59 2.09 -12.51
CA HIS A 350 -20.38 1.83 -11.30
C HIS A 350 -20.54 0.33 -10.95
N ARG A 351 -19.53 -0.49 -11.32
CA ARG A 351 -19.49 -1.93 -11.03
C ARG A 351 -18.78 -2.21 -9.70
N ASP A 352 -19.14 -1.44 -8.66
CA ASP A 352 -18.51 -1.53 -7.34
C ASP A 352 -18.74 -2.89 -6.66
N LYS A 353 -19.89 -3.53 -6.94
CA LYS A 353 -20.20 -4.86 -6.40
C LYS A 353 -19.20 -5.91 -6.89
N GLU A 354 -18.92 -5.94 -8.18
CA GLU A 354 -17.95 -6.86 -8.80
C GLU A 354 -16.53 -6.61 -8.27
N TYR A 355 -16.16 -5.35 -8.08
CA TYR A 355 -14.90 -5.01 -7.45
C TYR A 355 -14.82 -5.55 -6.01
N ILE A 356 -15.83 -5.29 -5.18
CA ILE A 356 -15.91 -5.76 -3.79
C ILE A 356 -15.89 -7.30 -3.73
N ILE A 357 -16.65 -7.98 -4.58
CA ILE A 357 -16.66 -9.45 -4.67
C ILE A 357 -15.23 -9.97 -4.96
N SER A 358 -14.51 -9.34 -5.90
CA SER A 358 -13.14 -9.76 -6.23
C SER A 358 -12.19 -9.68 -5.02
N LEU A 359 -12.35 -8.66 -4.17
CA LEU A 359 -11.56 -8.50 -2.96
C LEU A 359 -11.89 -9.57 -1.91
N PHE A 360 -13.18 -9.88 -1.70
CA PHE A 360 -13.58 -10.92 -0.75
C PHE A 360 -13.15 -12.32 -1.20
N VAL A 361 -13.24 -12.61 -2.50
CA VAL A 361 -12.72 -13.87 -3.06
C VAL A 361 -11.22 -13.96 -2.84
N GLY A 362 -10.48 -12.88 -3.10
CA GLY A 362 -9.05 -12.80 -2.82
C GLY A 362 -8.75 -13.02 -1.33
N ALA A 363 -9.47 -12.33 -0.44
CA ALA A 363 -9.29 -12.48 1.01
C ALA A 363 -9.56 -13.91 1.49
N ALA A 364 -10.60 -14.58 0.97
CA ALA A 364 -10.89 -15.96 1.31
C ALA A 364 -9.76 -16.90 0.84
N VAL A 365 -9.29 -16.75 -0.40
CA VAL A 365 -8.14 -17.52 -0.92
C VAL A 365 -6.89 -17.26 -0.09
N ASN A 366 -6.63 -16.02 0.29
CA ASN A 366 -5.49 -15.63 1.12
C ASN A 366 -5.51 -16.35 2.48
N VAL A 367 -6.63 -16.26 3.21
CA VAL A 367 -6.75 -16.90 4.55
C VAL A 367 -6.59 -18.41 4.46
N VAL A 368 -7.25 -19.05 3.49
CA VAL A 368 -7.17 -20.51 3.31
C VAL A 368 -5.75 -20.94 2.97
N LEU A 369 -5.11 -20.28 2.00
CA LEU A 369 -3.75 -20.64 1.60
C LEU A 369 -2.73 -20.36 2.71
N ASN A 370 -2.85 -19.26 3.45
CA ASN A 370 -2.00 -18.99 4.59
C ASN A 370 -2.13 -20.08 5.66
N ALA A 371 -3.35 -20.47 6.02
CA ALA A 371 -3.58 -21.52 7.02
C ALA A 371 -2.98 -22.88 6.60
N LEU A 372 -2.99 -23.20 5.29
CA LEU A 372 -2.46 -24.45 4.76
C LEU A 372 -0.95 -24.43 4.52
N LEU A 373 -0.40 -23.31 4.07
CA LEU A 373 0.99 -23.23 3.59
C LEU A 373 1.96 -22.70 4.64
N ILE A 374 1.55 -21.81 5.54
CA ILE A 374 2.45 -21.29 6.59
C ILE A 374 3.01 -22.38 7.48
N PRO A 375 2.21 -23.36 7.98
CA PRO A 375 2.76 -24.44 8.83
C PRO A 375 3.83 -25.29 8.15
N LYS A 376 3.82 -25.37 6.80
CA LYS A 376 4.76 -26.19 6.02
C LYS A 376 5.95 -25.37 5.48
N PHE A 377 5.71 -24.14 5.06
CA PHE A 377 6.68 -23.33 4.30
C PHE A 377 7.01 -22.00 4.98
N MET A 378 6.51 -21.74 6.19
CA MET A 378 6.76 -20.52 6.97
C MET A 378 6.51 -19.23 6.12
N ALA A 379 7.46 -18.28 6.09
CA ALA A 379 7.35 -17.06 5.33
C ALA A 379 7.18 -17.26 3.81
N MET A 380 7.74 -18.35 3.25
CA MET A 380 7.49 -18.72 1.85
C MET A 380 6.03 -19.12 1.63
N GLY A 381 5.40 -19.78 2.59
CA GLY A 381 3.97 -20.11 2.54
C GLY A 381 3.10 -18.86 2.43
N ALA A 382 3.40 -17.83 3.24
CA ALA A 382 2.74 -16.53 3.17
C ALA A 382 2.99 -15.85 1.81
N ALA A 383 4.20 -15.91 1.27
CA ALA A 383 4.54 -15.35 -0.03
C ALA A 383 3.75 -16.03 -1.18
N ILE A 384 3.61 -17.36 -1.15
CA ILE A 384 2.79 -18.11 -2.12
C ILE A 384 1.31 -17.72 -1.98
N ALA A 385 0.80 -17.60 -0.76
CA ALA A 385 -0.59 -17.20 -0.51
C ALA A 385 -0.87 -15.80 -1.05
N THR A 386 0.02 -14.83 -0.78
CA THR A 386 -0.10 -13.46 -1.29
C THR A 386 -0.07 -13.42 -2.82
N PHE A 387 0.89 -14.11 -3.46
CA PHE A 387 0.95 -14.20 -4.92
C PHE A 387 -0.34 -14.79 -5.51
N SER A 388 -0.82 -15.91 -4.95
CA SER A 388 -2.04 -16.57 -5.39
C SER A 388 -3.29 -15.70 -5.21
N THR A 389 -3.33 -14.92 -4.13
CA THR A 389 -4.39 -13.93 -3.86
C THR A 389 -4.46 -12.88 -4.97
N GLU A 390 -3.32 -12.26 -5.30
CA GLU A 390 -3.27 -11.21 -6.33
C GLU A 390 -3.60 -11.77 -7.73
N ALA A 391 -3.13 -12.97 -8.03
CA ALA A 391 -3.50 -13.67 -9.26
C ALA A 391 -5.02 -13.96 -9.31
N THR A 392 -5.63 -14.35 -8.19
CA THR A 392 -7.07 -14.60 -8.08
C THR A 392 -7.86 -13.31 -8.25
N VAL A 393 -7.50 -12.24 -7.56
CA VAL A 393 -8.15 -10.92 -7.71
C VAL A 393 -8.07 -10.44 -9.16
N CYS A 394 -6.89 -10.54 -9.76
CA CYS A 394 -6.67 -10.19 -11.16
C CYS A 394 -7.57 -11.01 -12.10
N LEU A 395 -7.66 -12.32 -11.92
CA LEU A 395 -8.50 -13.21 -12.72
C LEU A 395 -9.99 -12.87 -12.57
N VAL A 396 -10.47 -12.72 -11.34
CA VAL A 396 -11.89 -12.42 -11.07
C VAL A 396 -12.28 -11.06 -11.67
N GLN A 397 -11.46 -10.03 -11.51
CA GLN A 397 -11.71 -8.72 -12.12
C GLN A 397 -11.68 -8.79 -13.65
N THR A 398 -10.79 -9.59 -14.23
CA THR A 398 -10.73 -9.81 -15.68
C THR A 398 -12.00 -10.49 -16.20
N ILE A 399 -12.49 -11.50 -15.46
CA ILE A 399 -13.75 -12.18 -15.80
C ILE A 399 -14.94 -11.21 -15.77
N PHE A 400 -15.00 -10.36 -14.77
CA PHE A 400 -16.07 -9.35 -14.67
C PHE A 400 -15.99 -8.26 -15.74
N ALA A 401 -14.79 -7.94 -16.26
CA ALA A 401 -14.60 -6.91 -17.28
C ALA A 401 -14.61 -7.45 -18.73
N ARG A 402 -14.78 -8.77 -18.93
CA ARG A 402 -14.67 -9.42 -20.25
C ARG A 402 -15.72 -8.97 -21.28
N ASP A 403 -16.88 -8.53 -20.80
CA ASP A 403 -17.98 -7.99 -21.63
C ASP A 403 -17.64 -6.61 -22.20
N VAL A 404 -16.75 -5.87 -21.54
CA VAL A 404 -16.34 -4.52 -21.93
C VAL A 404 -15.04 -4.54 -22.72
N ILE A 405 -14.04 -5.32 -22.28
CA ILE A 405 -12.68 -5.30 -22.80
C ILE A 405 -12.33 -6.64 -23.44
N PRO A 406 -12.02 -6.68 -24.74
CA PRO A 406 -11.49 -7.88 -25.41
C PRO A 406 -10.01 -8.07 -25.01
N PHE A 407 -9.74 -8.94 -24.05
CA PHE A 407 -8.41 -9.15 -23.44
C PHE A 407 -7.44 -9.97 -24.29
N LYS A 408 -7.88 -10.69 -25.33
CA LYS A 408 -7.00 -11.62 -26.09
C LYS A 408 -5.71 -10.98 -26.60
N LYS A 409 -5.80 -9.79 -27.21
CA LYS A 409 -4.61 -9.07 -27.72
C LYS A 409 -3.74 -8.49 -26.59
N PRO A 410 -4.30 -7.73 -25.61
CA PRO A 410 -3.50 -7.27 -24.47
C PRO A 410 -2.79 -8.39 -23.72
N LEU A 411 -3.45 -9.52 -23.49
CA LEU A 411 -2.85 -10.67 -22.81
C LEU A 411 -1.62 -11.21 -23.59
N LEU A 412 -1.76 -11.39 -24.92
CA LEU A 412 -0.65 -11.85 -25.76
C LEU A 412 0.54 -10.89 -25.71
N HIS A 413 0.28 -9.57 -25.75
CA HIS A 413 1.34 -8.57 -25.64
C HIS A 413 1.99 -8.60 -24.25
N CYS A 414 1.22 -8.76 -23.17
CA CYS A 414 1.77 -8.88 -21.82
C CYS A 414 2.62 -10.13 -21.65
N MET A 415 2.23 -11.27 -22.25
CA MET A 415 3.06 -12.47 -22.25
C MET A 415 4.42 -12.24 -22.93
N GLY A 416 4.47 -11.45 -24.01
CA GLY A 416 5.72 -11.05 -24.64
C GLY A 416 6.64 -10.26 -23.69
N PHE A 417 6.10 -9.34 -22.91
CA PHE A 417 6.87 -8.60 -21.89
C PHE A 417 7.33 -9.51 -20.74
N ILE A 418 6.52 -10.48 -20.31
CA ILE A 418 6.91 -11.47 -19.30
C ILE A 418 8.12 -12.29 -19.82
N LEU A 419 8.11 -12.71 -21.08
CA LEU A 419 9.24 -13.41 -21.69
C LEU A 419 10.50 -12.53 -21.70
N ILE A 420 10.37 -11.25 -22.08
CA ILE A 420 11.49 -10.29 -22.04
C ILE A 420 12.02 -10.14 -20.60
N GLY A 421 11.13 -10.07 -19.61
CA GLY A 421 11.52 -10.06 -18.19
C GLY A 421 12.28 -11.30 -17.78
N ALA A 422 11.85 -12.49 -18.23
CA ALA A 422 12.55 -13.75 -17.96
C ALA A 422 13.94 -13.78 -18.60
N ILE A 423 14.10 -13.25 -19.83
CA ILE A 423 15.41 -13.11 -20.49
C ILE A 423 16.30 -12.16 -19.69
N MET A 424 15.77 -11.00 -19.26
CA MET A 424 16.51 -10.05 -18.42
C MET A 424 16.97 -10.71 -17.13
N TYR A 425 16.08 -11.44 -16.44
CA TYR A 425 16.41 -12.19 -15.22
C TYR A 425 17.56 -13.16 -15.45
N ALA A 426 17.49 -13.99 -16.50
CA ALA A 426 18.52 -14.95 -16.82
C ALA A 426 19.89 -14.30 -17.10
N VAL A 427 19.91 -13.20 -17.85
CA VAL A 427 21.16 -12.46 -18.16
C VAL A 427 21.74 -11.84 -16.87
N VAL A 428 20.93 -11.18 -16.06
CA VAL A 428 21.39 -10.56 -14.80
C VAL A 428 21.85 -11.64 -13.81
N TYR A 429 21.15 -12.78 -13.73
CA TYR A 429 21.56 -13.91 -12.89
C TYR A 429 22.92 -14.47 -13.28
N VAL A 430 23.19 -14.66 -14.60
CA VAL A 430 24.52 -15.10 -15.08
C VAL A 430 25.56 -14.01 -14.76
N LEU A 431 25.22 -12.75 -15.00
CA LEU A 431 26.12 -11.61 -14.73
C LEU A 431 26.51 -11.54 -13.25
N SER A 432 25.56 -11.71 -12.33
CA SER A 432 25.82 -11.68 -10.89
C SER A 432 26.83 -12.74 -10.43
N ARG A 433 26.94 -13.87 -11.15
CA ARG A 433 27.91 -14.96 -10.87
C ARG A 433 29.30 -14.67 -11.43
N THR A 434 29.43 -13.74 -12.37
CA THR A 434 30.72 -13.42 -13.03
C THR A 434 31.37 -12.15 -12.48
N LEU A 435 30.58 -11.27 -11.85
CA LEU A 435 31.10 -10.02 -11.30
C LEU A 435 31.88 -10.26 -9.99
N THR A 436 33.12 -9.75 -9.97
CA THR A 436 34.05 -9.89 -8.83
C THR A 436 34.37 -8.57 -8.12
N PHE A 437 33.63 -7.51 -8.43
CA PHE A 437 33.80 -6.19 -7.82
C PHE A 437 33.17 -6.10 -6.41
N GLY A 438 33.22 -4.93 -5.80
CA GLY A 438 32.51 -4.68 -4.54
C GLY A 438 30.99 -4.80 -4.68
N ALA A 439 30.29 -5.29 -3.66
CA ALA A 439 28.86 -5.63 -3.71
C ALA A 439 27.96 -4.47 -4.18
N VAL A 440 28.26 -3.23 -3.81
CA VAL A 440 27.51 -2.04 -4.25
C VAL A 440 27.71 -1.79 -5.75
N LEU A 441 28.93 -1.92 -6.26
CA LEU A 441 29.22 -1.74 -7.68
C LEU A 441 28.58 -2.86 -8.52
N ASN A 442 28.63 -4.11 -8.04
CA ASN A 442 27.94 -5.22 -8.68
C ASN A 442 26.44 -4.94 -8.80
N LEU A 443 25.80 -4.49 -7.72
CA LEU A 443 24.39 -4.12 -7.72
C LEU A 443 24.08 -3.02 -8.74
N CYS A 444 24.90 -1.98 -8.82
CA CYS A 444 24.74 -0.90 -9.81
C CYS A 444 24.85 -1.42 -11.26
N ILE A 445 25.81 -2.31 -11.51
CA ILE A 445 25.99 -2.93 -12.84
C ILE A 445 24.81 -3.84 -13.18
N GLU A 446 24.35 -4.68 -12.26
CA GLU A 446 23.20 -5.57 -12.43
C GLU A 446 21.93 -4.77 -12.77
N ILE A 447 21.63 -3.70 -12.03
CA ILE A 447 20.48 -2.81 -12.27
C ILE A 447 20.64 -2.10 -13.63
N GLY A 448 21.83 -1.56 -13.93
CA GLY A 448 22.09 -0.83 -15.16
C GLY A 448 21.96 -1.72 -16.41
N VAL A 449 22.63 -2.87 -16.40
CA VAL A 449 22.58 -3.83 -17.52
C VAL A 449 21.18 -4.41 -17.68
N GLY A 450 20.54 -4.84 -16.58
CA GLY A 450 19.18 -5.38 -16.60
C GLY A 450 18.17 -4.37 -17.14
N GLY A 451 18.21 -3.14 -16.63
CA GLY A 451 17.31 -2.06 -17.06
C GLY A 451 17.49 -1.70 -18.54
N LEU A 452 18.74 -1.55 -19.01
CA LEU A 452 19.03 -1.26 -20.42
C LEU A 452 18.58 -2.41 -21.33
N LEU A 453 18.88 -3.65 -20.96
CA LEU A 453 18.46 -4.82 -21.73
C LEU A 453 16.93 -4.89 -21.85
N PHE A 454 16.21 -4.71 -20.73
CA PHE A 454 14.76 -4.72 -20.75
C PHE A 454 14.21 -3.60 -21.65
N ILE A 455 14.72 -2.37 -21.53
CA ILE A 455 14.26 -1.23 -22.33
C ILE A 455 14.48 -1.51 -23.81
N ILE A 456 15.66 -1.98 -24.22
CA ILE A 456 15.98 -2.28 -25.62
C ILE A 456 15.02 -3.33 -26.18
N LEU A 457 14.88 -4.46 -25.49
CA LEU A 457 14.01 -5.55 -25.94
C LEU A 457 12.52 -5.15 -25.90
N ALA A 458 12.09 -4.41 -24.88
CA ALA A 458 10.71 -3.92 -24.77
C ALA A 458 10.37 -2.93 -25.87
N VAL A 459 11.25 -1.99 -26.21
CA VAL A 459 11.04 -1.05 -27.32
C VAL A 459 11.02 -1.80 -28.66
N ALA A 460 11.94 -2.74 -28.88
CA ALA A 460 11.95 -3.56 -30.10
C ALA A 460 10.64 -4.36 -30.26
N PHE A 461 10.19 -5.01 -29.17
CA PHE A 461 8.94 -5.77 -29.17
C PHE A 461 7.71 -4.86 -29.35
N TYR A 462 7.65 -3.73 -28.65
CA TYR A 462 6.55 -2.79 -28.76
C TYR A 462 6.42 -2.23 -30.17
N CYS A 463 7.55 -1.81 -30.78
CA CYS A 463 7.56 -1.28 -32.14
C CYS A 463 7.30 -2.36 -33.19
N GLY A 464 7.83 -3.59 -33.04
CA GLY A 464 7.67 -4.66 -34.00
C GLY A 464 6.34 -5.37 -33.98
N VAL A 465 5.79 -5.60 -32.78
CA VAL A 465 4.62 -6.46 -32.57
C VAL A 465 3.38 -5.68 -32.15
N VAL A 466 3.51 -4.72 -31.20
CA VAL A 466 2.35 -4.04 -30.60
C VAL A 466 1.81 -2.93 -31.50
N GLU A 467 2.63 -1.94 -31.85
CA GLU A 467 2.22 -0.77 -32.63
C GLU A 467 2.64 -0.83 -34.11
N LYS A 468 3.49 -1.77 -34.49
CA LYS A 468 4.04 -1.92 -35.86
C LYS A 468 4.56 -0.59 -36.44
N CYS A 469 5.35 0.13 -35.62
CA CYS A 469 5.89 1.44 -35.96
C CYS A 469 7.42 1.47 -35.83
N SER A 470 8.08 2.45 -36.47
CA SER A 470 9.52 2.61 -36.27
C SER A 470 9.82 3.25 -34.91
N PRO A 471 10.97 2.91 -34.25
CA PRO A 471 11.35 3.53 -32.96
C PRO A 471 11.43 5.06 -33.02
N LYS A 472 11.87 5.62 -34.15
CA LYS A 472 11.90 7.09 -34.39
C LYS A 472 10.51 7.73 -34.34
N LYS A 473 9.48 7.03 -34.82
CA LYS A 473 8.08 7.49 -34.81
C LYS A 473 7.53 7.46 -33.36
N LEU A 474 7.86 6.43 -32.59
CA LEU A 474 7.50 6.30 -31.19
C LEU A 474 8.08 7.46 -30.37
N ILE A 475 9.38 7.74 -30.50
CA ILE A 475 10.05 8.84 -29.81
C ILE A 475 9.41 10.19 -30.17
N LYS A 476 9.14 10.44 -31.48
CA LYS A 476 8.43 11.66 -31.89
C LYS A 476 7.02 11.78 -31.29
N GLN A 477 6.30 10.69 -31.11
CA GLN A 477 4.96 10.71 -30.49
C GLN A 477 5.03 10.99 -29.00
N LEU A 478 6.06 10.48 -28.30
CA LEU A 478 6.29 10.76 -26.87
C LEU A 478 6.73 12.20 -26.60
N LEU A 479 7.53 12.80 -27.50
CA LEU A 479 8.00 14.17 -27.36
C LEU A 479 6.96 15.24 -27.80
N LYS A 480 5.87 14.85 -28.48
CA LYS A 480 4.80 15.76 -28.93
C LYS A 480 3.62 15.86 -27.94
N LYS A 481 3.63 15.09 -26.85
CA LYS A 481 2.65 15.16 -25.74
C LYS A 481 3.30 15.80 -24.51
#